data_35b0ba3bf72dfc4c53cc07cb4397cf97
#
_entry.id   35b0ba3bf72dfc4c53cc07cb4397cf97
#
_cell.length_a   1.000
_cell.length_b   1.000
_cell.length_c   1.000
_cell.angle_alpha   90.00
_cell.angle_beta   90.00
_cell.angle_gamma   90.00
#
_symmetry.space_group_name_H-M   'P 1'
#
loop_
_entity.id
_entity.type
_entity.pdbx_description
1 polymer ?
#
loop_
_entity_poly.entity_id
_entity_poly.type
_entity_poly.pdbx_seq_one_letter_code
_entity_poly.pdbx_strand_id
1 'polypeptide(L)'
;VLAELVDFMFAYQFGVARETTTKLPPVYVYAAETAIQLTLTELNENLREIYGVAYTKPLILDSIVRQTAQELQTIFSPYLPGLTYTDFYHLDIGTSGVMRSYMLHPCDENFTLEKKLRDFLSINLRAYNVPAEEVEKAIAFVESLDIREIAQQVMEKLLKDLQMRYDFTLPEASDAQNAK
;
A
#
# COMPACT_ATOMS: atom_id res chain seq x y z
N VAL A 1 -7.55 -19.23 3.81
CA VAL A 1 -7.14 -18.87 2.43
C VAL A 1 -7.08 -17.36 2.24
N LEU A 2 -8.21 -16.59 2.40
CA LEU A 2 -8.18 -15.14 2.18
C LEU A 2 -7.23 -14.42 3.16
N ALA A 3 -7.26 -14.75 4.45
CA ALA A 3 -6.36 -14.15 5.44
C ALA A 3 -4.89 -14.45 5.11
N GLU A 4 -4.56 -15.69 4.81
CA GLU A 4 -3.20 -16.11 4.43
C GLU A 4 -2.72 -15.41 3.15
N LEU A 5 -3.62 -15.21 2.17
CA LEU A 5 -3.33 -14.47 0.96
C LEU A 5 -3.04 -13.00 1.26
N VAL A 6 -3.87 -12.38 2.09
CA VAL A 6 -3.70 -10.99 2.50
C VAL A 6 -2.42 -10.81 3.32
N ASP A 7 -2.15 -11.67 4.29
CA ASP A 7 -0.90 -11.64 5.08
C ASP A 7 0.33 -11.80 4.16
N PHE A 8 0.27 -12.69 3.18
CA PHE A 8 1.34 -12.84 2.19
C PHE A 8 1.53 -11.58 1.35
N MET A 9 0.43 -10.98 0.85
CA MET A 9 0.48 -9.75 0.05
C MET A 9 1.06 -8.58 0.86
N PHE A 10 0.67 -8.44 2.12
CA PHE A 10 1.21 -7.41 3.01
C PHE A 10 2.70 -7.61 3.29
N ALA A 11 3.10 -8.81 3.70
CA ALA A 11 4.50 -9.13 3.97
C ALA A 11 5.40 -8.91 2.73
N TYR A 12 4.86 -9.23 1.55
CA TYR A 12 5.58 -9.07 0.29
C TYR A 12 5.80 -7.60 -0.07
N GLN A 13 4.78 -6.76 0.05
CA GLN A 13 4.84 -5.34 -0.28
C GLN A 13 5.87 -4.60 0.58
N PHE A 14 5.86 -4.84 1.89
CA PHE A 14 6.83 -4.25 2.81
C PHE A 14 8.26 -4.81 2.64
N GLY A 15 8.39 -6.06 2.18
CA GLY A 15 9.69 -6.69 1.94
C GLY A 15 10.43 -6.13 0.74
N VAL A 16 9.75 -5.95 -0.40
CA VAL A 16 10.38 -5.50 -1.66
C VAL A 16 10.90 -4.07 -1.56
N ALA A 17 10.14 -3.16 -0.95
CA ALA A 17 10.58 -1.79 -0.77
C ALA A 17 11.81 -1.70 0.17
N ARG A 18 11.88 -2.54 1.21
CA ARG A 18 13.04 -2.60 2.13
C ARG A 18 14.32 -3.07 1.46
N GLU A 19 14.26 -4.06 0.58
CA GLU A 19 15.44 -4.56 -0.13
C GLU A 19 16.06 -3.50 -1.06
N THR A 20 15.21 -2.65 -1.65
CA THR A 20 15.64 -1.60 -2.60
C THR A 20 16.01 -0.27 -1.93
N THR A 21 15.59 -0.02 -0.68
CA THR A 21 15.62 1.31 -0.05
C THR A 21 16.38 1.41 1.26
N THR A 22 17.28 0.48 1.56
CA THR A 22 18.06 0.42 2.84
C THR A 22 18.82 1.71 3.22
N LYS A 23 18.89 2.71 2.34
CA LYS A 23 19.56 4.00 2.56
C LYS A 23 18.62 5.21 2.61
N LEU A 24 17.32 5.02 2.42
CA LEU A 24 16.35 6.13 2.42
C LEU A 24 15.83 6.43 3.83
N PRO A 25 15.46 7.69 4.11
CA PRO A 25 14.74 8.03 5.33
C PRO A 25 13.45 7.20 5.47
N PRO A 26 13.07 6.75 6.70
CA PRO A 26 11.91 5.88 6.90
C PRO A 26 10.60 6.45 6.34
N VAL A 27 10.39 7.77 6.39
CA VAL A 27 9.22 8.45 5.82
C VAL A 27 9.14 8.28 4.30
N TYR A 28 10.28 8.28 3.60
CA TYR A 28 10.33 8.08 2.15
C TYR A 28 10.03 6.63 1.77
N VAL A 29 10.51 5.68 2.60
CA VAL A 29 10.17 4.26 2.44
C VAL A 29 8.66 4.07 2.58
N TYR A 30 8.07 4.59 3.65
CA TYR A 30 6.61 4.57 3.84
C TYR A 30 5.85 5.18 2.65
N ALA A 31 6.28 6.35 2.18
CA ALA A 31 5.65 7.02 1.05
C ALA A 31 5.71 6.18 -0.23
N ALA A 32 6.85 5.54 -0.52
CA ALA A 32 7.01 4.67 -1.68
C ALA A 32 6.16 3.39 -1.55
N GLU A 33 6.18 2.73 -0.39
CA GLU A 33 5.41 1.51 -0.14
C GLU A 33 3.91 1.74 -0.31
N THR A 34 3.39 2.79 0.30
CA THR A 34 1.96 3.13 0.20
C THR A 34 1.56 3.56 -1.22
N ALA A 35 2.45 4.29 -1.92
CA ALA A 35 2.23 4.65 -3.32
C ALA A 35 2.20 3.41 -4.24
N ILE A 36 3.09 2.44 -4.03
CA ILE A 36 3.09 1.17 -4.76
C ILE A 36 1.76 0.44 -4.50
N GLN A 37 1.33 0.34 -3.25
CA GLN A 37 0.10 -0.35 -2.87
C GLN A 37 -1.14 0.26 -3.53
N LEU A 38 -1.28 1.58 -3.53
CA LEU A 38 -2.36 2.28 -4.23
C LEU A 38 -2.29 2.09 -5.75
N THR A 39 -1.09 2.08 -6.32
CA THR A 39 -0.90 1.87 -7.75
C THR A 39 -1.24 0.44 -8.16
N LEU A 40 -0.90 -0.58 -7.36
CA LEU A 40 -1.28 -1.98 -7.60
C LEU A 40 -2.80 -2.15 -7.72
N THR A 41 -3.57 -1.52 -6.83
CA THR A 41 -5.04 -1.58 -6.88
C THR A 41 -5.63 -0.78 -8.04
N GLU A 42 -4.89 0.18 -8.59
CA GLU A 42 -5.30 0.89 -9.80
C GLU A 42 -5.02 0.08 -11.07
N LEU A 43 -3.87 -0.58 -11.13
CA LEU A 43 -3.46 -1.39 -12.28
C LEU A 43 -4.22 -2.72 -12.39
N ASN A 44 -4.77 -3.24 -11.28
CA ASN A 44 -5.40 -4.55 -11.26
C ASN A 44 -6.68 -4.54 -10.42
N GLU A 45 -7.82 -4.68 -11.10
CA GLU A 45 -9.15 -4.68 -10.48
C GLU A 45 -9.35 -5.87 -9.53
N ASN A 46 -8.83 -7.04 -9.85
CA ASN A 46 -8.93 -8.21 -8.96
C ASN A 46 -8.20 -7.97 -7.63
N LEU A 47 -7.02 -7.33 -7.66
CA LEU A 47 -6.32 -6.93 -6.44
C LEU A 47 -7.13 -5.91 -5.65
N ARG A 48 -7.74 -4.93 -6.30
CA ARG A 48 -8.64 -3.95 -5.66
C ARG A 48 -9.80 -4.63 -4.96
N GLU A 49 -10.45 -5.62 -5.60
CA GLU A 49 -11.54 -6.39 -5.01
C GLU A 49 -11.09 -7.22 -3.81
N ILE A 50 -9.94 -7.91 -3.92
CA ILE A 50 -9.35 -8.70 -2.82
C ILE A 50 -9.10 -7.82 -1.60
N TYR A 51 -8.46 -6.66 -1.77
CA TYR A 51 -8.25 -5.70 -0.68
C TYR A 51 -9.57 -5.19 -0.13
N GLY A 52 -10.54 -4.85 -1.01
CA GLY A 52 -11.87 -4.41 -0.59
C GLY A 52 -12.55 -5.42 0.32
N VAL A 53 -12.54 -6.68 -0.05
CA VAL A 53 -13.11 -7.78 0.76
C VAL A 53 -12.33 -7.95 2.07
N ALA A 54 -10.99 -7.93 2.02
CA ALA A 54 -10.14 -8.07 3.21
C ALA A 54 -10.47 -7.03 4.28
N TYR A 55 -10.56 -5.76 3.90
CA TYR A 55 -10.88 -4.65 4.80
C TYR A 55 -12.32 -4.67 5.34
N THR A 56 -13.21 -5.50 4.79
CA THR A 56 -14.58 -5.70 5.35
C THR A 56 -14.65 -6.82 6.38
N LYS A 57 -13.60 -7.61 6.55
CA LYS A 57 -13.55 -8.73 7.50
C LYS A 57 -12.89 -8.29 8.80
N PRO A 58 -13.62 -8.18 9.94
CA PRO A 58 -13.09 -7.61 11.18
C PRO A 58 -11.79 -8.25 11.66
N LEU A 59 -11.66 -9.57 11.60
CA LEU A 59 -10.45 -10.28 12.04
C LEU A 59 -9.25 -9.99 11.14
N ILE A 60 -9.46 -9.88 9.82
CA ILE A 60 -8.39 -9.56 8.87
C ILE A 60 -7.97 -8.10 9.06
N LEU A 61 -8.93 -7.20 9.16
CA LEU A 61 -8.66 -5.78 9.40
C LEU A 61 -7.87 -5.57 10.71
N ASP A 62 -8.27 -6.23 11.80
CA ASP A 62 -7.56 -6.13 13.08
C ASP A 62 -6.11 -6.65 12.97
N SER A 63 -5.89 -7.76 12.23
CA SER A 63 -4.55 -8.28 11.97
C SER A 63 -3.70 -7.28 11.19
N ILE A 64 -4.26 -6.70 10.12
CA ILE A 64 -3.58 -5.66 9.32
C ILE A 64 -3.18 -4.48 10.21
N VAL A 65 -4.13 -3.91 10.96
CA VAL A 65 -3.89 -2.72 11.80
C VAL A 65 -2.82 -3.03 12.87
N ARG A 66 -2.83 -4.23 13.47
CA ARG A 66 -1.81 -4.60 14.47
C ARG A 66 -0.39 -4.68 13.89
N GLN A 67 -0.25 -5.28 12.71
CA GLN A 67 1.05 -5.40 12.05
C GLN A 67 1.54 -4.02 11.60
N THR A 68 0.66 -3.24 10.97
CA THR A 68 0.98 -1.90 10.49
C THR A 68 1.34 -0.95 11.64
N ALA A 69 0.61 -0.98 12.74
CA ALA A 69 0.86 -0.11 13.90
C ALA A 69 2.29 -0.24 14.46
N GLN A 70 2.87 -1.44 14.45
CA GLN A 70 4.24 -1.65 14.89
C GLN A 70 5.26 -0.99 13.96
N GLU A 71 5.04 -1.08 12.65
CA GLU A 71 5.88 -0.42 11.64
C GLU A 71 5.74 1.11 11.73
N LEU A 72 4.51 1.60 11.87
CA LEU A 72 4.22 3.02 12.01
C LEU A 72 4.87 3.62 13.25
N GLN A 73 4.87 2.90 14.38
CA GLN A 73 5.58 3.31 15.58
C GLN A 73 7.08 3.45 15.29
N THR A 74 7.67 2.49 14.61
CA THR A 74 9.09 2.53 14.24
C THR A 74 9.43 3.73 13.37
N ILE A 75 8.56 4.05 12.39
CA ILE A 75 8.78 5.14 11.43
C ILE A 75 8.51 6.52 12.05
N PHE A 76 7.40 6.67 12.78
CA PHE A 76 6.86 7.97 13.17
C PHE A 76 7.06 8.36 14.64
N SER A 77 7.67 7.51 15.49
CA SER A 77 8.02 7.89 16.87
C SER A 77 8.81 9.21 16.98
N PRO A 78 9.72 9.55 16.05
CA PRO A 78 10.42 10.83 16.12
C PRO A 78 9.50 12.06 15.99
N TYR A 79 8.36 11.93 15.31
CA TYR A 79 7.38 13.01 15.10
C TYR A 79 6.28 13.03 16.18
N LEU A 80 6.11 11.91 16.88
CA LEU A 80 5.08 11.71 17.90
C LEU A 80 5.72 11.13 19.18
N PRO A 81 6.66 11.89 19.80
CA PRO A 81 7.37 11.40 20.98
C PRO A 81 6.39 11.17 22.14
N GLY A 82 6.56 10.04 22.83
CA GLY A 82 5.72 9.68 23.97
C GLY A 82 4.47 8.86 23.62
N LEU A 83 4.12 8.70 22.34
CA LEU A 83 3.06 7.78 21.96
C LEU A 83 3.51 6.33 22.08
N THR A 84 2.61 5.50 22.61
CA THR A 84 2.77 4.06 22.77
C THR A 84 2.33 3.29 21.52
N TYR A 85 2.62 1.99 21.46
CA TYR A 85 2.07 1.10 20.44
C TYR A 85 0.54 1.20 20.34
N THR A 86 -0.15 1.28 21.49
CA THR A 86 -1.61 1.39 21.53
C THR A 86 -2.10 2.67 20.88
N ASP A 87 -1.38 3.77 21.04
CA ASP A 87 -1.71 5.04 20.39
C ASP A 87 -1.52 4.95 18.87
N PHE A 88 -0.44 4.31 18.41
CA PHE A 88 -0.23 4.05 16.98
C PHE A 88 -1.28 3.09 16.39
N TYR A 89 -1.70 2.08 17.15
CA TYR A 89 -2.81 1.21 16.74
C TYR A 89 -4.11 2.02 16.55
N HIS A 90 -4.45 2.92 17.49
CA HIS A 90 -5.63 3.78 17.35
C HIS A 90 -5.51 4.76 16.17
N LEU A 91 -4.35 5.35 15.94
CA LEU A 91 -4.10 6.20 14.78
C LEU A 91 -4.28 5.41 13.46
N ASP A 92 -3.78 4.18 13.44
CA ASP A 92 -3.85 3.35 12.23
C ASP A 92 -5.27 2.88 11.90
N ILE A 93 -6.17 2.77 12.86
CA ILE A 93 -7.61 2.58 12.55
C ILE A 93 -8.11 3.68 11.59
N GLY A 94 -7.68 4.93 11.80
CA GLY A 94 -8.03 6.05 10.95
C GLY A 94 -7.28 6.04 9.61
N THR A 95 -5.96 5.90 9.66
CA THR A 95 -5.10 5.99 8.46
C THR A 95 -5.25 4.80 7.54
N SER A 96 -5.46 3.59 8.06
CA SER A 96 -5.85 2.43 7.26
C SER A 96 -7.24 2.59 6.63
N GLY A 97 -8.16 3.29 7.30
CA GLY A 97 -9.44 3.68 6.73
C GLY A 97 -9.29 4.62 5.54
N VAL A 98 -8.38 5.59 5.61
CA VAL A 98 -8.00 6.44 4.48
C VAL A 98 -7.42 5.59 3.35
N MET A 99 -6.45 4.71 3.65
CA MET A 99 -5.86 3.80 2.65
C MET A 99 -6.93 3.00 1.92
N ARG A 100 -7.81 2.33 2.67
CA ARG A 100 -8.93 1.56 2.09
C ARG A 100 -9.78 2.40 1.16
N SER A 101 -10.15 3.61 1.57
CA SER A 101 -11.00 4.48 0.75
C SER A 101 -10.34 4.84 -0.58
N TYR A 102 -9.04 5.18 -0.54
CA TYR A 102 -8.28 5.49 -1.75
C TYR A 102 -8.02 4.27 -2.63
N MET A 103 -7.81 3.08 -2.06
CA MET A 103 -7.67 1.83 -2.83
C MET A 103 -8.94 1.48 -3.61
N LEU A 104 -10.11 1.64 -2.98
CA LEU A 104 -11.39 1.24 -3.56
C LEU A 104 -11.99 2.27 -4.51
N HIS A 105 -11.48 3.49 -4.52
CA HIS A 105 -11.95 4.54 -5.42
C HIS A 105 -11.08 4.57 -6.67
N PRO A 106 -11.55 4.08 -7.84
CA PRO A 106 -10.76 4.07 -9.07
C PRO A 106 -10.44 5.48 -9.55
N CYS A 107 -9.32 5.63 -10.25
CA CYS A 107 -8.97 6.87 -10.92
C CYS A 107 -9.89 7.14 -12.11
N ASP A 108 -10.05 8.42 -12.44
CA ASP A 108 -10.74 8.92 -13.62
C ASP A 108 -10.01 10.15 -14.19
N GLU A 109 -10.62 10.83 -15.15
CA GLU A 109 -10.04 12.02 -15.81
C GLU A 109 -9.83 13.22 -14.86
N ASN A 110 -10.61 13.31 -13.77
CA ASN A 110 -10.55 14.38 -12.78
C ASN A 110 -9.78 13.97 -11.50
N PHE A 111 -9.60 12.67 -11.29
CA PHE A 111 -8.90 12.10 -10.16
C PHE A 111 -7.83 11.12 -10.64
N THR A 112 -6.72 11.68 -11.12
CA THR A 112 -5.59 10.91 -11.65
C THR A 112 -4.82 10.17 -10.56
N LEU A 113 -4.00 9.19 -10.95
CA LEU A 113 -3.16 8.46 -9.99
C LEU A 113 -2.21 9.41 -9.24
N GLU A 114 -1.62 10.38 -9.93
CA GLU A 114 -0.71 11.36 -9.33
C GLU A 114 -1.43 12.17 -8.24
N LYS A 115 -2.66 12.61 -8.53
CA LYS A 115 -3.49 13.32 -7.55
C LYS A 115 -3.87 12.42 -6.38
N LYS A 116 -4.25 11.16 -6.66
CA LYS A 116 -4.57 10.16 -5.64
C LYS A 116 -3.42 9.97 -4.66
N LEU A 117 -2.20 9.78 -5.17
CA LEU A 117 -1.00 9.57 -4.35
C LEU A 117 -0.66 10.81 -3.52
N ARG A 118 -0.71 12.00 -4.13
CA ARG A 118 -0.45 13.27 -3.45
C ARG A 118 -1.45 13.52 -2.32
N ASP A 119 -2.74 13.36 -2.57
CA ASP A 119 -3.80 13.60 -1.59
C ASP A 119 -3.68 12.60 -0.42
N PHE A 120 -3.48 11.30 -0.73
CA PHE A 120 -3.28 10.27 0.28
C PHE A 120 -2.07 10.56 1.18
N LEU A 121 -0.90 10.83 0.59
CA LEU A 121 0.32 11.12 1.36
C LEU A 121 0.17 12.38 2.19
N SER A 122 -0.46 13.43 1.64
CA SER A 122 -0.73 14.67 2.37
C SER A 122 -1.60 14.44 3.62
N ILE A 123 -2.60 13.57 3.54
CA ILE A 123 -3.47 13.25 4.67
C ILE A 123 -2.73 12.41 5.70
N ASN A 124 -2.14 11.28 5.26
CA ASN A 124 -1.57 10.32 6.19
C ASN A 124 -0.30 10.84 6.87
N LEU A 125 0.63 11.47 6.16
CA LEU A 125 1.85 11.99 6.76
C LEU A 125 1.55 13.11 7.78
N ARG A 126 0.52 13.94 7.53
CA ARG A 126 0.07 14.94 8.50
C ARG A 126 -0.59 14.32 9.73
N ALA A 127 -1.31 13.19 9.56
CA ALA A 127 -1.87 12.46 10.69
C ALA A 127 -0.77 11.97 11.66
N TYR A 128 0.41 11.66 11.15
CA TYR A 128 1.60 11.31 11.93
C TYR A 128 2.48 12.51 12.32
N ASN A 129 1.96 13.73 12.21
CA ASN A 129 2.63 14.97 12.60
C ASN A 129 3.96 15.23 11.86
N VAL A 130 4.11 14.71 10.64
CA VAL A 130 5.27 15.02 9.80
C VAL A 130 5.21 16.49 9.39
N PRO A 131 6.32 17.27 9.53
CA PRO A 131 6.35 18.67 9.14
C PRO A 131 5.99 18.89 7.66
N ALA A 132 5.27 19.97 7.36
CA ALA A 132 4.74 20.22 6.02
C ALA A 132 5.84 20.23 4.93
N GLU A 133 7.02 20.76 5.23
CA GLU A 133 8.16 20.75 4.29
C GLU A 133 8.62 19.31 3.99
N GLU A 134 8.63 18.43 4.98
CA GLU A 134 9.03 17.04 4.82
C GLU A 134 7.95 16.24 4.08
N VAL A 135 6.67 16.54 4.33
CA VAL A 135 5.56 15.98 3.54
C VAL A 135 5.73 16.29 2.05
N GLU A 136 6.01 17.56 1.69
CA GLU A 136 6.20 17.92 0.29
C GLU A 136 7.46 17.26 -0.32
N LYS A 137 8.53 17.09 0.44
CA LYS A 137 9.72 16.37 -0.01
C LYS A 137 9.44 14.88 -0.25
N ALA A 138 8.66 14.23 0.63
CA ALA A 138 8.28 12.83 0.45
C ALA A 138 7.37 12.66 -0.77
N ILE A 139 6.43 13.58 -1.00
CA ILE A 139 5.58 13.58 -2.19
C ILE A 139 6.43 13.78 -3.46
N ALA A 140 7.30 14.78 -3.48
CA ALA A 140 8.20 15.03 -4.62
C ALA A 140 9.10 13.83 -4.92
N PHE A 141 9.55 13.12 -3.88
CA PHE A 141 10.29 11.87 -4.05
C PHE A 141 9.46 10.82 -4.77
N VAL A 142 8.23 10.56 -4.35
CA VAL A 142 7.33 9.60 -5.02
C VAL A 142 7.03 10.04 -6.46
N GLU A 143 6.80 11.32 -6.71
CA GLU A 143 6.57 11.88 -8.05
C GLU A 143 7.79 11.73 -8.98
N SER A 144 9.01 11.63 -8.41
CA SER A 144 10.23 11.39 -9.19
C SER A 144 10.42 9.92 -9.61
N LEU A 145 9.65 8.99 -9.04
CA LEU A 145 9.71 7.57 -9.35
C LEU A 145 8.81 7.24 -10.56
N ASP A 146 9.24 6.29 -11.38
CA ASP A 146 8.31 5.62 -12.31
C ASP A 146 7.46 4.60 -11.52
N ILE A 147 6.49 5.13 -10.75
CA ILE A 147 5.71 4.35 -9.82
C ILE A 147 4.86 3.26 -10.50
N ARG A 148 4.42 3.52 -11.75
CA ARG A 148 3.65 2.53 -12.53
C ARG A 148 4.53 1.35 -12.93
N GLU A 149 5.73 1.61 -13.41
CA GLU A 149 6.69 0.56 -13.78
C GLU A 149 7.10 -0.26 -12.56
N ILE A 150 7.40 0.40 -11.43
CA ILE A 150 7.75 -0.28 -10.17
C ILE A 150 6.58 -1.15 -9.70
N ALA A 151 5.35 -0.63 -9.69
CA ALA A 151 4.17 -1.39 -9.29
C ALA A 151 3.89 -2.56 -10.24
N GLN A 152 4.11 -2.40 -11.54
CA GLN A 152 3.97 -3.49 -12.51
C GLN A 152 4.94 -4.62 -12.22
N GLN A 153 6.22 -4.32 -11.97
CA GLN A 153 7.23 -5.32 -11.60
C GLN A 153 6.90 -6.03 -10.29
N VAL A 154 6.44 -5.29 -9.29
CA VAL A 154 5.97 -5.86 -8.01
C VAL A 154 4.78 -6.79 -8.23
N MET A 155 3.81 -6.39 -9.06
CA MET A 155 2.63 -7.21 -9.38
C MET A 155 3.02 -8.52 -10.08
N GLU A 156 3.89 -8.47 -11.07
CA GLU A 156 4.35 -9.65 -11.79
C GLU A 156 5.05 -10.65 -10.86
N LYS A 157 5.92 -10.15 -9.99
CA LYS A 157 6.60 -10.98 -9.01
C LYS A 157 5.62 -11.56 -7.98
N LEU A 158 4.69 -10.75 -7.47
CA LEU A 158 3.63 -11.19 -6.54
C LEU A 158 2.80 -12.32 -7.16
N LEU A 159 2.33 -12.16 -8.39
CA LEU A 159 1.52 -13.16 -9.08
C LEU A 159 2.29 -14.45 -9.33
N LYS A 160 3.56 -14.36 -9.70
CA LYS A 160 4.44 -15.52 -9.88
C LYS A 160 4.64 -16.29 -8.57
N ASP A 161 4.89 -15.59 -7.47
CA ASP A 161 5.09 -16.20 -6.17
C ASP A 161 3.77 -16.82 -5.63
N LEU A 162 2.62 -16.21 -5.91
CA LEU A 162 1.29 -16.77 -5.62
C LEU A 162 1.02 -18.05 -6.42
N GLN A 163 1.35 -18.08 -7.72
CA GLN A 163 1.23 -19.28 -8.55
C GLN A 163 2.05 -20.43 -7.96
N MET A 164 3.31 -20.18 -7.60
CA MET A 164 4.18 -21.22 -7.01
C MET A 164 3.65 -21.71 -5.67
N ARG A 165 3.07 -20.82 -4.84
CA ARG A 165 2.61 -21.17 -3.49
C ARG A 165 1.29 -21.94 -3.49
N TYR A 166 0.38 -21.62 -4.39
CA TYR A 166 -0.98 -22.17 -4.42
C TYR A 166 -1.25 -23.10 -5.59
N ASP A 167 -0.24 -23.38 -6.42
CA ASP A 167 -0.30 -24.29 -7.57
C ASP A 167 -1.52 -24.03 -8.48
N PHE A 168 -1.78 -22.74 -8.78
CA PHE A 168 -2.80 -22.35 -9.75
C PHE A 168 -2.17 -21.70 -10.97
N THR A 169 -2.79 -21.92 -12.15
CA THR A 169 -2.40 -21.28 -13.40
C THR A 169 -3.29 -20.06 -13.66
N LEU A 170 -2.68 -18.92 -13.97
CA LEU A 170 -3.43 -17.77 -14.48
C LEU A 170 -3.85 -18.05 -15.94
N PRO A 171 -5.05 -17.62 -16.38
CA PRO A 171 -5.41 -17.64 -17.79
C PRO A 171 -4.40 -16.84 -18.61
N GLU A 172 -3.91 -17.41 -19.69
CA GLU A 172 -3.05 -16.68 -20.62
C GLU A 172 -3.82 -15.51 -21.24
N ALA A 173 -3.18 -14.35 -21.37
CA ALA A 173 -3.78 -13.12 -21.89
C ALA A 173 -4.33 -13.24 -23.33
N SER A 174 -4.06 -14.35 -24.03
CA SER A 174 -4.53 -14.61 -25.41
C SER A 174 -6.01 -15.03 -25.49
N ASP A 175 -6.64 -15.50 -24.40
CA ASP A 175 -8.01 -16.04 -24.48
C ASP A 175 -9.08 -14.97 -24.37
N ALA A 176 -8.73 -13.73 -23.99
CA ALA A 176 -9.66 -12.62 -23.90
C ALA A 176 -10.08 -11.99 -25.25
N GLN A 177 -9.43 -12.36 -26.36
CA GLN A 177 -9.72 -11.79 -27.69
C GLN A 177 -10.67 -12.66 -28.54
N ASN A 178 -11.02 -13.87 -28.13
CA ASN A 178 -11.84 -14.78 -28.92
C ASN A 178 -13.27 -15.00 -28.40
N ALA A 179 -13.70 -14.23 -27.41
CA ALA A 179 -15.10 -14.23 -26.96
C ALA A 179 -15.84 -13.01 -27.52
N LYS A 180 -16.15 -13.05 -28.80
CA LYS A 180 -17.17 -12.19 -29.44
C LYS A 180 -18.19 -13.05 -30.14
#